data_b37a537fa3bceae7666972312efc39a9
#
_entry.id   b37a537fa3bceae7666972312efc39a9
#
_cell.length_a   1.000
_cell.length_b   1.000
_cell.length_c   1.000
_cell.angle_alpha   90.00
_cell.angle_beta   90.00
_cell.angle_gamma   90.00
#
_symmetry.space_group_name_H-M   'P 1'
#
loop_
_entity.id
_entity.type
_entity.pdbx_description
1 polymer ?
#
loop_
_entity_poly.entity_id
_entity_poly.type
_entity_poly.pdbx_seq_one_letter_code
_entity_poly.pdbx_strand_id
1 'polypeptide(L)'
;VFDEMISRKTHEANAVVGGYAPSLYEEKERLATVLLSNILAGPAMNSILNSILREKHGWVYGVESSYTQYADTGILAISLGCEKENLDRCLAAIDKEILKLQTQELTERKLNAAKKQLLGQLAISSDNGEAQCLSIGKSLLAYDKVWTGAETRSQIEGITSGQIMEMACRIFALGKTSRLTMI
;
A
#
# COMPACT_ATOMS: atom_id res chain seq x y z
N VAL A 1 7.57 16.87 5.55
CA VAL A 1 6.17 16.60 5.86
C VAL A 1 5.38 17.87 5.62
N PHE A 2 4.26 17.77 4.93
CA PHE A 2 3.38 18.87 4.57
C PHE A 2 1.93 18.40 4.63
N ASP A 3 1.00 19.34 4.80
CA ASP A 3 -0.44 19.16 4.62
C ASP A 3 -0.91 20.38 3.83
N GLU A 4 -1.12 20.19 2.53
CA GLU A 4 -1.39 21.26 1.59
C GLU A 4 -2.69 21.01 0.83
N MET A 5 -3.46 22.07 0.64
CA MET A 5 -4.67 22.08 -0.17
C MET A 5 -4.50 23.07 -1.32
N ILE A 6 -4.63 22.57 -2.55
CA ILE A 6 -4.55 23.37 -3.78
C ILE A 6 -5.95 23.47 -4.37
N SER A 7 -6.47 24.70 -4.50
CA SER A 7 -7.75 24.93 -5.17
C SER A 7 -7.55 24.96 -6.69
N ARG A 8 -8.30 24.11 -7.37
CA ARG A 8 -8.39 24.04 -8.85
C ARG A 8 -9.89 24.09 -9.21
N LYS A 9 -10.21 24.66 -10.36
CA LYS A 9 -11.60 24.66 -10.87
C LYS A 9 -11.96 23.28 -11.46
N THR A 10 -11.86 22.23 -10.64
CA THR A 10 -12.23 20.87 -11.00
C THR A 10 -13.55 20.49 -10.35
N HIS A 11 -14.29 19.56 -10.94
CA HIS A 11 -15.50 19.01 -10.31
C HIS A 11 -15.15 17.98 -9.23
N GLU A 12 -14.03 17.32 -9.37
CA GLU A 12 -13.56 16.25 -8.49
C GLU A 12 -12.51 16.76 -7.50
N ALA A 13 -12.49 16.16 -6.33
CA ALA A 13 -11.41 16.27 -5.37
C ALA A 13 -10.48 15.05 -5.49
N ASN A 14 -9.18 15.32 -5.47
CA ASN A 14 -8.15 14.29 -5.44
C ASN A 14 -7.29 14.49 -4.20
N ALA A 15 -6.96 13.41 -3.53
CA ALA A 15 -6.06 13.46 -2.37
C ALA A 15 -5.01 12.36 -2.44
N VAL A 16 -3.81 12.69 -1.97
CA VAL A 16 -2.72 11.76 -1.75
C VAL A 16 -2.26 11.89 -0.31
N VAL A 17 -2.21 10.76 0.40
CA VAL A 17 -1.73 10.66 1.78
C VAL A 17 -0.58 9.66 1.79
N GLY A 18 0.59 10.05 2.27
CA GLY A 18 1.75 9.16 2.23
C GLY A 18 2.85 9.51 3.21
N GLY A 19 3.78 8.60 3.35
CA GLY A 19 4.95 8.74 4.21
C GLY A 19 6.17 8.03 3.65
N TYR A 20 7.31 8.32 4.26
CA TYR A 20 8.55 7.61 3.96
C TYR A 20 8.43 6.15 4.37
N ALA A 21 8.86 5.28 3.49
CA ALA A 21 8.78 3.84 3.63
C ALA A 21 10.19 3.21 3.50
N PRO A 22 10.36 1.92 3.80
CA PRO A 22 11.63 1.23 3.63
C PRO A 22 12.20 1.38 2.22
N SER A 23 13.53 1.44 2.15
CA SER A 23 14.27 1.46 0.89
C SER A 23 14.25 0.11 0.19
N LEU A 24 14.78 0.07 -1.03
CA LEU A 24 14.94 -1.14 -1.83
C LEU A 24 15.71 -2.24 -1.10
N TYR A 25 16.71 -1.86 -0.27
CA TYR A 25 17.63 -2.79 0.38
C TYR A 25 17.22 -3.24 1.79
N GLU A 26 16.17 -2.67 2.36
CA GLU A 26 15.57 -3.14 3.62
C GLU A 26 14.60 -4.32 3.33
N GLU A 27 15.16 -5.50 3.06
CA GLU A 27 14.42 -6.62 2.43
C GLU A 27 13.18 -7.06 3.21
N LYS A 28 13.28 -7.24 4.53
CA LYS A 28 12.17 -7.73 5.37
C LYS A 28 11.08 -6.66 5.51
N GLU A 29 11.49 -5.45 5.79
CA GLU A 29 10.62 -4.28 5.95
C GLU A 29 9.94 -3.93 4.63
N ARG A 30 10.66 -4.05 3.52
CA ARG A 30 10.16 -3.86 2.16
C ARG A 30 9.04 -4.85 1.83
N LEU A 31 9.23 -6.13 2.10
CA LEU A 31 8.21 -7.15 1.84
C LEU A 31 6.96 -6.97 2.73
N ALA A 32 7.16 -6.64 4.00
CA ALA A 32 6.05 -6.29 4.89
C ALA A 32 5.30 -5.05 4.39
N THR A 33 6.01 -4.04 3.85
CA THR A 33 5.40 -2.84 3.28
C THR A 33 4.62 -3.14 1.99
N VAL A 34 5.12 -4.03 1.12
CA VAL A 34 4.37 -4.51 -0.06
C VAL A 34 3.05 -5.16 0.38
N LEU A 35 3.08 -6.01 1.40
CA LEU A 35 1.87 -6.65 1.91
C LEU A 35 0.94 -5.64 2.58
N LEU A 36 1.46 -4.68 3.36
CA LEU A 36 0.70 -3.58 3.96
C LEU A 36 -0.02 -2.74 2.89
N SER A 37 0.70 -2.35 1.83
CA SER A 37 0.12 -1.62 0.69
C SER A 37 -1.04 -2.40 0.07
N ASN A 38 -0.84 -3.69 -0.16
CA ASN A 38 -1.89 -4.56 -0.72
C ASN A 38 -3.11 -4.69 0.21
N ILE A 39 -2.91 -4.77 1.53
CA ILE A 39 -3.96 -4.81 2.54
C ILE A 39 -4.75 -3.49 2.58
N LEU A 40 -4.06 -2.35 2.53
CA LEU A 40 -4.69 -1.03 2.63
C LEU A 40 -5.59 -0.72 1.44
N ALA A 41 -5.02 -0.67 0.25
CA ALA A 41 -5.74 -0.33 -0.97
C ALA A 41 -5.10 -0.99 -2.20
N GLY A 42 -4.76 -2.27 -2.10
CA GLY A 42 -4.35 -3.07 -3.25
C GLY A 42 -5.47 -3.23 -4.27
N PRO A 43 -5.18 -3.81 -5.45
CA PRO A 43 -6.10 -3.84 -6.60
C PRO A 43 -7.37 -4.67 -6.38
N ALA A 44 -7.46 -5.41 -5.30
CA ALA A 44 -8.63 -6.24 -5.01
C ALA A 44 -9.70 -5.48 -4.21
N MET A 45 -10.96 -5.73 -4.53
CA MET A 45 -12.13 -5.09 -3.90
C MET A 45 -12.23 -5.32 -2.39
N ASN A 46 -11.59 -6.36 -1.86
CA ASN A 46 -11.57 -6.70 -0.44
C ASN A 46 -10.43 -6.03 0.34
N SER A 47 -9.60 -5.20 -0.29
CA SER A 47 -8.67 -4.35 0.44
C SER A 47 -9.46 -3.39 1.35
N ILE A 48 -8.85 -2.98 2.47
CA ILE A 48 -9.55 -2.26 3.55
C ILE A 48 -10.25 -1.01 3.01
N LEU A 49 -9.52 -0.15 2.30
CA LEU A 49 -10.06 1.12 1.84
C LEU A 49 -11.03 0.97 0.67
N ASN A 50 -10.79 0.04 -0.27
CA ASN A 50 -11.77 -0.26 -1.32
C ASN A 50 -13.08 -0.76 -0.72
N SER A 51 -13.02 -1.70 0.21
CA SER A 51 -14.21 -2.24 0.88
C SER A 51 -15.01 -1.17 1.62
N ILE A 52 -14.34 -0.22 2.28
CA ILE A 52 -15.02 0.80 3.06
C ILE A 52 -15.47 1.98 2.19
N LEU A 53 -14.55 2.59 1.45
CA LEU A 53 -14.82 3.85 0.75
C LEU A 53 -15.63 3.64 -0.52
N ARG A 54 -15.37 2.55 -1.25
CA ARG A 54 -16.01 2.27 -2.52
C ARG A 54 -17.22 1.36 -2.37
N GLU A 55 -17.03 0.15 -1.84
CA GLU A 55 -18.08 -0.87 -1.82
C GLU A 55 -19.19 -0.57 -0.81
N LYS A 56 -18.81 -0.15 0.40
CA LYS A 56 -19.77 0.11 1.49
C LYS A 56 -20.45 1.46 1.36
N HIS A 57 -19.69 2.50 1.07
CA HIS A 57 -20.17 3.87 1.13
C HIS A 57 -20.33 4.55 -0.24
N GLY A 58 -19.65 4.09 -1.28
CA GLY A 58 -19.70 4.71 -2.61
C GLY A 58 -19.14 6.14 -2.64
N TRP A 59 -18.21 6.49 -1.73
CA TRP A 59 -17.70 7.85 -1.60
C TRP A 59 -16.58 8.19 -2.58
N VAL A 60 -15.92 7.18 -3.14
CA VAL A 60 -14.78 7.36 -4.04
C VAL A 60 -15.04 6.73 -5.40
N TYR A 61 -14.48 7.34 -6.45
CA TYR A 61 -14.39 6.75 -7.78
C TYR A 61 -13.33 5.65 -7.82
N GLY A 62 -12.24 5.87 -7.12
CA GLY A 62 -11.16 4.92 -6.92
C GLY A 62 -10.30 5.27 -5.72
N VAL A 63 -9.70 4.27 -5.11
CA VAL A 63 -8.69 4.39 -4.08
C VAL A 63 -7.65 3.32 -4.31
N GLU A 64 -6.38 3.71 -4.29
CA GLU A 64 -5.26 2.81 -4.49
C GLU A 64 -4.10 3.14 -3.55
N SER A 65 -3.30 2.14 -3.25
CA SER A 65 -2.05 2.29 -2.52
C SER A 65 -0.88 1.87 -3.41
N SER A 66 0.12 2.74 -3.49
CA SER A 66 1.35 2.49 -4.23
C SER A 66 2.56 2.57 -3.32
N TYR A 67 3.49 1.64 -3.50
CA TYR A 67 4.77 1.66 -2.81
C TYR A 67 5.91 1.75 -3.81
N THR A 68 6.55 2.90 -3.87
CA THR A 68 7.71 3.17 -4.72
C THR A 68 8.99 3.03 -3.92
N GLN A 69 9.94 2.28 -4.44
CA GLN A 69 11.20 1.93 -3.77
C GLN A 69 12.36 2.59 -4.49
N TYR A 70 13.23 3.25 -3.73
CA TYR A 70 14.48 3.85 -4.16
C TYR A 70 15.64 3.21 -3.41
N ALA A 71 16.88 3.47 -3.85
CA ALA A 71 18.08 2.89 -3.22
C ALA A 71 18.26 3.31 -1.75
N ASP A 72 17.90 4.53 -1.43
CA ASP A 72 18.10 5.16 -0.12
C ASP A 72 16.81 5.34 0.70
N THR A 73 15.65 5.23 0.06
CA THR A 73 14.34 5.45 0.69
C THR A 73 13.22 4.72 -0.05
N GLY A 74 12.02 4.79 0.48
CA GLY A 74 10.78 4.42 -0.18
C GLY A 74 9.67 5.41 0.13
N ILE A 75 8.60 5.35 -0.65
CA ILE A 75 7.39 6.15 -0.44
C ILE A 75 6.18 5.22 -0.55
N LEU A 76 5.39 5.14 0.51
CA LEU A 76 4.06 4.53 0.48
C LEU A 76 3.03 5.66 0.41
N ALA A 77 2.23 5.64 -0.63
CA ALA A 77 1.20 6.64 -0.87
C ALA A 77 -0.17 5.98 -1.09
N ILE A 78 -1.21 6.59 -0.55
CA ILE A 78 -2.61 6.27 -0.78
C ILE A 78 -3.18 7.41 -1.58
N SER A 79 -3.67 7.15 -2.79
CA SER A 79 -4.34 8.12 -3.65
C SER A 79 -5.82 7.80 -3.79
N LEU A 80 -6.65 8.83 -3.83
CA LEU A 80 -8.09 8.69 -4.05
C LEU A 80 -8.65 9.84 -4.87
N GLY A 81 -9.74 9.54 -5.59
CA GLY A 81 -10.57 10.52 -6.28
C GLY A 81 -12.02 10.40 -5.80
N CYS A 82 -12.64 11.53 -5.47
CA CYS A 82 -14.01 11.56 -4.95
C CYS A 82 -14.70 12.89 -5.30
N GLU A 83 -16.00 12.99 -4.99
CA GLU A 83 -16.68 14.28 -4.97
C GLU A 83 -16.19 15.14 -3.79
N LYS A 84 -16.14 16.46 -3.97
CA LYS A 84 -15.64 17.41 -2.97
C LYS A 84 -16.33 17.25 -1.60
N GLU A 85 -17.62 16.96 -1.60
CA GLU A 85 -18.43 16.77 -0.39
C GLU A 85 -18.03 15.55 0.43
N ASN A 86 -17.42 14.54 -0.22
CA ASN A 86 -17.02 13.29 0.42
C ASN A 86 -15.56 13.30 0.91
N LEU A 87 -14.76 14.30 0.51
CA LEU A 87 -13.33 14.34 0.76
C LEU A 87 -12.97 14.17 2.25
N ASP A 88 -13.55 14.99 3.12
CA ASP A 88 -13.24 14.96 4.56
C ASP A 88 -13.61 13.62 5.19
N ARG A 89 -14.73 13.02 4.75
CA ARG A 89 -15.16 11.68 5.20
C ARG A 89 -14.20 10.60 4.76
N CYS A 90 -13.69 10.69 3.53
CA CYS A 90 -12.70 9.77 2.99
C CYS A 90 -11.39 9.86 3.76
N LEU A 91 -10.87 11.07 3.99
CA LEU A 91 -9.65 11.30 4.74
C LEU A 91 -9.77 10.80 6.19
N ALA A 92 -10.87 11.11 6.86
CA ALA A 92 -11.13 10.63 8.22
C ALA A 92 -11.22 9.09 8.29
N ALA A 93 -11.79 8.45 7.27
CA ALA A 93 -11.85 6.99 7.21
C ALA A 93 -10.46 6.38 6.97
N ILE A 94 -9.62 6.99 6.14
CA ILE A 94 -8.22 6.57 5.94
C ILE A 94 -7.45 6.65 7.25
N ASP A 95 -7.49 7.80 7.92
CA ASP A 95 -6.81 8.01 9.20
C ASP A 95 -7.26 6.99 10.25
N LYS A 96 -8.55 6.70 10.32
CA LYS A 96 -9.13 5.69 11.22
C LYS A 96 -8.60 4.28 10.95
N GLU A 97 -8.53 3.87 9.69
CA GLU A 97 -8.06 2.52 9.34
C GLU A 97 -6.54 2.39 9.52
N ILE A 98 -5.78 3.44 9.22
CA ILE A 98 -4.34 3.50 9.53
C ILE A 98 -4.13 3.36 11.05
N LEU A 99 -4.86 4.12 11.86
CA LEU A 99 -4.76 4.04 13.32
C LEU A 99 -5.08 2.64 13.86
N LYS A 100 -6.06 1.95 13.28
CA LYS A 100 -6.35 0.56 13.65
C LYS A 100 -5.17 -0.37 13.36
N LEU A 101 -4.53 -0.22 12.19
CA LEU A 101 -3.35 -1.02 11.83
C LEU A 101 -2.13 -0.70 12.71
N GLN A 102 -2.05 0.49 13.28
CA GLN A 102 -1.00 0.88 14.23
C GLN A 102 -1.25 0.40 15.65
N THR A 103 -2.50 0.15 16.02
CA THR A 103 -2.89 -0.16 17.41
C THR A 103 -3.38 -1.59 17.63
N GLN A 104 -3.72 -2.29 16.55
CA GLN A 104 -4.28 -3.63 16.61
C GLN A 104 -3.63 -4.52 15.55
N GLU A 105 -3.07 -5.62 15.98
CA GLU A 105 -2.57 -6.63 15.06
C GLU A 105 -3.71 -7.25 14.23
N LEU A 106 -3.40 -7.58 12.99
CA LEU A 106 -4.31 -8.33 12.14
C LEU A 106 -4.52 -9.73 12.71
N THR A 107 -5.76 -10.20 12.69
CA THR A 107 -6.02 -11.61 13.01
C THR A 107 -5.33 -12.52 12.00
N GLU A 108 -4.91 -13.72 12.43
CA GLU A 108 -4.29 -14.71 11.53
C GLU A 108 -5.12 -14.97 10.28
N ARG A 109 -6.43 -15.05 10.41
CA ARG A 109 -7.34 -15.24 9.28
C ARG A 109 -7.20 -14.13 8.25
N LYS A 110 -7.16 -12.86 8.68
CA LYS A 110 -7.01 -11.69 7.78
C LYS A 110 -5.63 -11.66 7.15
N LEU A 111 -4.59 -11.88 7.93
CA LEU A 111 -3.21 -11.92 7.45
C LEU A 111 -3.02 -13.03 6.40
N ASN A 112 -3.48 -14.24 6.68
CA ASN A 112 -3.37 -15.37 5.75
C ASN A 112 -4.17 -15.15 4.47
N ALA A 113 -5.34 -14.52 4.55
CA ALA A 113 -6.12 -14.13 3.36
C ALA A 113 -5.37 -13.12 2.50
N ALA A 114 -4.74 -12.11 3.11
CA ALA A 114 -3.95 -11.11 2.40
C ALA A 114 -2.70 -11.71 1.74
N LYS A 115 -1.98 -12.61 2.44
CA LYS A 115 -0.84 -13.34 1.87
C LYS A 115 -1.25 -14.17 0.67
N LYS A 116 -2.32 -14.95 0.80
CA LYS A 116 -2.85 -15.78 -0.29
C LYS A 116 -3.23 -14.93 -1.50
N GLN A 117 -3.84 -13.78 -1.28
CA GLN A 117 -4.20 -12.84 -2.33
C GLN A 117 -2.96 -12.30 -3.04
N LEU A 118 -1.96 -11.82 -2.30
CA LEU A 118 -0.72 -11.31 -2.88
C LEU A 118 0.01 -12.40 -3.68
N LEU A 119 0.11 -13.62 -3.15
CA LEU A 119 0.70 -14.76 -3.86
C LEU A 119 -0.06 -15.11 -5.13
N GLY A 120 -1.39 -15.02 -5.13
CA GLY A 120 -2.21 -15.21 -6.32
C GLY A 120 -1.95 -14.15 -7.39
N GLN A 121 -1.83 -12.88 -7.00
CA GLN A 121 -1.49 -11.78 -7.91
C GLN A 121 -0.10 -11.97 -8.54
N LEU A 122 0.89 -12.37 -7.73
CA LEU A 122 2.24 -12.66 -8.23
C LEU A 122 2.25 -13.85 -9.19
N ALA A 123 1.48 -14.90 -8.93
CA ALA A 123 1.36 -16.04 -9.82
C ALA A 123 0.78 -15.63 -11.18
N ILE A 124 -0.30 -14.85 -11.19
CA ILE A 124 -0.89 -14.33 -12.44
C ILE A 124 0.10 -13.42 -13.19
N SER A 125 0.82 -12.55 -12.48
CA SER A 125 1.84 -11.68 -13.08
C SER A 125 3.00 -12.47 -13.68
N SER A 126 3.37 -13.60 -13.09
CA SER A 126 4.46 -14.45 -13.59
C SER A 126 4.12 -15.20 -14.90
N ASP A 127 2.85 -15.33 -15.26
CA ASP A 127 2.43 -15.89 -16.54
C ASP A 127 2.68 -14.93 -17.72
N ASN A 128 2.94 -13.64 -17.42
CA ASN A 128 3.30 -12.66 -18.43
C ASN A 128 4.83 -12.64 -18.60
N GLY A 129 5.33 -13.15 -19.73
CA GLY A 129 6.77 -13.27 -20.02
C GLY A 129 7.50 -11.93 -20.05
N GLU A 130 6.86 -10.84 -20.51
CA GLU A 130 7.46 -9.49 -20.49
C GLU A 130 7.63 -9.00 -19.05
N ALA A 131 6.58 -9.09 -18.24
CA ALA A 131 6.62 -8.69 -16.83
C ALA A 131 7.67 -9.51 -16.05
N GLN A 132 7.78 -10.81 -16.34
CA GLN A 132 8.78 -11.69 -15.74
C GLN A 132 10.20 -11.27 -16.14
N CYS A 133 10.46 -11.02 -17.42
CA CYS A 133 11.75 -10.58 -17.92
C CYS A 133 12.20 -9.26 -17.26
N LEU A 134 11.31 -8.27 -17.20
CA LEU A 134 11.57 -7.00 -16.52
C LEU A 134 11.81 -7.17 -15.01
N SER A 135 11.08 -8.05 -14.35
CA SER A 135 11.26 -8.36 -12.93
C SER A 135 12.63 -8.98 -12.65
N ILE A 136 13.04 -9.96 -13.46
CA ILE A 136 14.35 -10.60 -13.39
C ILE A 136 15.45 -9.57 -13.62
N GLY A 137 15.35 -8.74 -14.67
CA GLY A 137 16.32 -7.70 -14.98
C GLY A 137 16.48 -6.69 -13.83
N LYS A 138 15.38 -6.20 -13.26
CA LYS A 138 15.41 -5.31 -12.09
C LYS A 138 16.04 -5.99 -10.88
N SER A 139 15.74 -7.25 -10.65
CA SER A 139 16.26 -8.02 -9.52
C SER A 139 17.79 -8.20 -9.61
N LEU A 140 18.28 -8.53 -10.79
CA LEU A 140 19.73 -8.64 -11.04
C LEU A 140 20.43 -7.28 -10.85
N LEU A 141 19.88 -6.21 -11.42
CA LEU A 141 20.46 -4.87 -11.29
C LEU A 141 20.48 -4.35 -9.86
N ALA A 142 19.43 -4.65 -9.08
CA ALA A 142 19.30 -4.14 -7.72
C ALA A 142 20.01 -4.98 -6.67
N TYR A 143 20.02 -6.31 -6.83
CA TYR A 143 20.41 -7.27 -5.77
C TYR A 143 21.49 -8.26 -6.20
N ASP A 144 21.90 -8.27 -7.47
CA ASP A 144 22.75 -9.32 -8.06
C ASP A 144 22.21 -10.73 -7.80
N LYS A 145 20.90 -10.85 -7.66
CA LYS A 145 20.18 -12.08 -7.32
C LYS A 145 18.78 -12.11 -7.93
N VAL A 146 18.34 -13.31 -8.29
CA VAL A 146 16.95 -13.60 -8.67
C VAL A 146 16.37 -14.60 -7.69
N TRP A 147 15.25 -14.25 -7.04
CA TRP A 147 14.53 -15.18 -6.18
C TRP A 147 13.63 -16.10 -7.01
N THR A 148 13.64 -17.36 -6.66
CA THR A 148 12.67 -18.31 -7.20
C THR A 148 11.26 -18.02 -6.66
N GLY A 149 10.24 -18.50 -7.35
CA GLY A 149 8.87 -18.41 -6.86
C GLY A 149 8.65 -19.07 -5.49
N ALA A 150 9.39 -20.15 -5.19
CA ALA A 150 9.35 -20.83 -3.90
C ALA A 150 9.97 -19.98 -2.78
N GLU A 151 11.12 -19.34 -3.04
CA GLU A 151 11.75 -18.42 -2.09
C GLU A 151 10.84 -17.20 -1.81
N THR A 152 10.31 -16.58 -2.85
CA THR A 152 9.36 -15.44 -2.72
C THR A 152 8.12 -15.84 -1.91
N ARG A 153 7.57 -17.03 -2.19
CA ARG A 153 6.45 -17.58 -1.41
C ARG A 153 6.80 -17.72 0.07
N SER A 154 7.94 -18.37 0.37
CA SER A 154 8.39 -18.60 1.74
C SER A 154 8.59 -17.28 2.50
N GLN A 155 9.14 -16.25 1.86
CA GLN A 155 9.32 -14.93 2.44
C GLN A 155 7.97 -14.27 2.77
N ILE A 156 6.99 -14.31 1.85
CA ILE A 156 5.67 -13.73 2.07
C ILE A 156 4.91 -14.50 3.15
N GLU A 157 4.97 -15.83 3.15
CA GLU A 157 4.35 -16.67 4.18
C GLU A 157 4.96 -16.44 5.57
N GLY A 158 6.23 -16.06 5.65
CA GLY A 158 6.94 -15.72 6.88
C GLY A 158 6.58 -14.36 7.50
N ILE A 159 5.88 -13.46 6.79
CA ILE A 159 5.51 -12.14 7.33
C ILE A 159 4.52 -12.31 8.50
N THR A 160 4.75 -11.60 9.60
CA THR A 160 3.89 -11.62 10.79
C THR A 160 2.97 -10.39 10.86
N SER A 161 1.90 -10.48 11.64
CA SER A 161 1.00 -9.33 11.90
C SER A 161 1.72 -8.20 12.62
N GLY A 162 2.66 -8.53 13.51
CA GLY A 162 3.51 -7.54 14.19
C GLY A 162 4.36 -6.73 13.22
N GLN A 163 4.94 -7.36 12.19
CA GLN A 163 5.69 -6.64 11.14
C GLN A 163 4.80 -5.69 10.32
N ILE A 164 3.55 -6.08 10.03
CA ILE A 164 2.59 -5.19 9.35
C ILE A 164 2.27 -3.98 10.24
N MET A 165 2.00 -4.19 11.52
CA MET A 165 1.76 -3.12 12.49
C MET A 165 2.98 -2.21 12.65
N GLU A 166 4.19 -2.78 12.73
CA GLU A 166 5.43 -2.02 12.78
C GLU A 166 5.61 -1.10 11.57
N MET A 167 5.35 -1.61 10.36
CA MET A 167 5.42 -0.79 9.15
C MET A 167 4.33 0.29 9.12
N ALA A 168 3.13 -0.01 9.55
CA ALA A 168 2.07 1.00 9.70
C ALA A 168 2.47 2.12 10.68
N CYS A 169 3.08 1.76 11.82
CA CYS A 169 3.60 2.71 12.79
C CYS A 169 4.77 3.54 12.23
N ARG A 170 5.71 2.90 11.52
CA ARG A 170 6.90 3.56 10.96
C ARG A 170 6.52 4.58 9.88
N ILE A 171 5.64 4.19 8.96
CA ILE A 171 5.31 4.98 7.75
C ILE A 171 4.33 6.11 8.07
N PHE A 172 3.31 5.81 8.86
CA PHE A 172 2.21 6.73 9.17
C PHE A 172 2.28 7.31 10.58
N ALA A 173 3.49 7.38 11.18
CA ALA A 173 3.67 8.01 12.49
C ALA A 173 3.19 9.46 12.47
N LEU A 174 2.68 9.93 13.60
CA LEU A 174 2.28 11.32 13.80
C LEU A 174 3.44 12.26 13.42
N GLY A 175 3.15 13.25 12.58
CA GLY A 175 4.15 14.19 12.08
C GLY A 175 5.10 13.64 11.01
N LYS A 176 4.88 12.43 10.47
CA LYS A 176 5.65 11.85 9.36
C LYS A 176 4.83 11.66 8.08
N THR A 177 3.54 11.83 8.16
CA THR A 177 2.63 11.69 7.01
C THR A 177 2.46 13.02 6.32
N SER A 178 2.65 13.03 5.01
CA SER A 178 2.34 14.19 4.15
C SER A 178 0.99 13.99 3.48
N ARG A 179 0.29 15.09 3.26
CA ARG A 179 -1.01 15.10 2.59
C ARG A 179 -1.03 16.20 1.55
N LEU A 180 -1.49 15.86 0.35
CA LEU A 180 -1.78 16.81 -0.72
C LEU A 180 -3.23 16.61 -1.16
N THR A 181 -3.98 17.69 -1.18
CA THR A 181 -5.37 17.70 -1.62
C THR A 181 -5.56 18.69 -2.74
N MET A 182 -6.24 18.29 -3.80
CA MET A 182 -6.65 19.16 -4.91
C MET A 182 -8.17 19.19 -5.01
N ILE A 183 -8.76 20.41 -4.97
CA ILE A 183 -10.21 20.65 -4.99
C ILE A 183 -10.63 21.71 -6.01
#